data_eb17382c009e467605c6b99fbab7ceaa
#
_entry.id   eb17382c009e467605c6b99fbab7ceaa
#
_cell.length_a   1.000
_cell.length_b   1.000
_cell.length_c   1.000
_cell.angle_alpha   90.00
_cell.angle_beta   90.00
_cell.angle_gamma   90.00
#
_symmetry.space_group_name_H-M   'P 1'
#
loop_
_entity.id
_entity.type
_entity.pdbx_description
1 polymer ?
#
loop_
_entity_poly.entity_id
_entity_poly.type
_entity_poly.pdbx_seq_one_letter_code
_entity_poly.pdbx_strand_id
1 'polypeptide(L)'
;MGWSRTPRWADARYAPGMTDLQDFARLVARDHGLSVMSTLRPDSTIQSSLVNAGVLDHPVTGTPVVGLVARGGTRKLANLRARPRTTVVVRAAWEWVAVEGPVDLAGPDDGLGDMDAERIRLLLREIFTACGGTHDDWDTYDRVMAEERRTAVLVAPERVYS
;
A
#
# COMPACT_ATOMS: atom_id res chain seq x y z
N MET A 1 -13.21 -20.91 -10.06
CA MET A 1 -14.44 -20.25 -9.64
C MET A 1 -14.13 -18.83 -9.22
N GLY A 2 -14.73 -17.87 -9.89
CA GLY A 2 -14.33 -16.49 -9.90
C GLY A 2 -14.45 -15.74 -8.59
N TRP A 3 -13.38 -15.17 -8.17
CA TRP A 3 -13.34 -14.08 -7.21
C TRP A 3 -13.51 -12.76 -7.97
N SER A 4 -14.74 -12.53 -8.44
CA SER A 4 -15.15 -11.23 -8.96
C SER A 4 -15.99 -10.52 -7.91
N ARG A 5 -15.40 -10.20 -6.76
CA ARG A 5 -15.96 -9.16 -5.92
C ARG A 5 -15.21 -7.88 -6.26
N THR A 6 -15.89 -6.99 -6.95
CA THR A 6 -15.46 -5.60 -7.07
C THR A 6 -15.13 -5.10 -5.67
N PRO A 7 -13.92 -4.58 -5.41
CA PRO A 7 -13.58 -4.05 -4.10
C PRO A 7 -14.58 -2.99 -3.66
N ARG A 8 -14.90 -2.92 -2.36
CA ARG A 8 -15.90 -1.97 -1.81
C ARG A 8 -15.62 -0.51 -2.19
N TRP A 9 -14.36 -0.15 -2.36
CA TRP A 9 -13.98 1.20 -2.79
C TRP A 9 -14.36 1.51 -4.24
N ALA A 10 -14.52 0.50 -5.11
CA ALA A 10 -14.93 0.69 -6.50
C ALA A 10 -16.40 1.09 -6.63
N ASP A 11 -17.21 0.85 -5.59
CA ASP A 11 -18.63 1.21 -5.54
C ASP A 11 -18.89 2.59 -4.90
N ALA A 12 -17.83 3.25 -4.39
CA ALA A 12 -17.95 4.59 -3.82
C ALA A 12 -18.35 5.58 -4.92
N ARG A 13 -19.51 6.22 -4.73
CA ARG A 13 -20.08 7.15 -5.71
C ARG A 13 -19.16 8.37 -5.84
N TYR A 14 -18.57 8.48 -7.02
CA TYR A 14 -17.74 9.60 -7.43
C TYR A 14 -18.54 10.92 -7.41
N ALA A 15 -18.08 11.90 -6.65
CA ALA A 15 -18.54 13.27 -6.76
C ALA A 15 -17.74 13.96 -7.87
N PRO A 16 -18.38 14.42 -8.98
CA PRO A 16 -17.65 15.06 -10.07
C PRO A 16 -16.87 16.28 -9.56
N GLY A 17 -15.56 16.30 -9.82
CA GLY A 17 -14.68 17.44 -9.51
C GLY A 17 -13.82 17.32 -8.27
N MET A 18 -13.91 16.21 -7.49
CA MET A 18 -13.00 15.92 -6.38
C MET A 18 -12.06 14.76 -6.75
N THR A 19 -10.76 14.94 -6.53
CA THR A 19 -9.76 13.88 -6.63
C THR A 19 -9.97 12.88 -5.50
N ASP A 20 -10.03 11.61 -5.81
CA ASP A 20 -10.30 10.55 -4.86
C ASP A 20 -9.36 9.32 -5.04
N LEU A 21 -9.58 8.29 -4.22
CA LEU A 21 -8.77 7.08 -4.24
C LEU A 21 -8.95 6.26 -5.53
N GLN A 22 -10.06 6.41 -6.24
CA GLN A 22 -10.25 5.78 -7.56
C GLN A 22 -9.33 6.40 -8.61
N ASP A 23 -9.07 7.71 -8.53
CA ASP A 23 -8.11 8.39 -9.40
C ASP A 23 -6.69 7.85 -9.16
N PHE A 24 -6.32 7.64 -7.88
CA PHE A 24 -5.05 6.99 -7.55
C PHE A 24 -4.97 5.58 -8.15
N ALA A 25 -5.99 4.75 -7.96
CA ALA A 25 -6.04 3.39 -8.48
C ALA A 25 -5.94 3.36 -10.02
N ARG A 26 -6.62 4.28 -10.69
CA ARG A 26 -6.58 4.41 -12.15
C ARG A 26 -5.18 4.77 -12.65
N LEU A 27 -4.51 5.72 -12.01
CA LEU A 27 -3.18 6.15 -12.43
C LEU A 27 -2.11 5.11 -12.11
N VAL A 28 -2.14 4.49 -10.94
CA VAL A 28 -1.13 3.51 -10.53
C VAL A 28 -1.15 2.27 -11.43
N ALA A 29 -2.32 1.90 -11.95
CA ALA A 29 -2.45 0.79 -12.90
C ALA A 29 -1.79 1.09 -14.26
N ARG A 30 -1.60 2.35 -14.63
CA ARG A 30 -0.97 2.77 -15.89
C ARG A 30 0.55 2.69 -15.87
N ASP A 31 1.16 2.60 -14.70
CA ASP A 31 2.63 2.57 -14.54
C ASP A 31 3.08 1.44 -13.61
N HIS A 32 2.52 0.26 -13.78
CA HIS A 32 2.95 -0.98 -13.10
C HIS A 32 2.97 -0.88 -11.56
N GLY A 33 2.10 -0.07 -10.97
CA GLY A 33 2.07 0.17 -9.54
C GLY A 33 3.16 1.12 -9.02
N LEU A 34 4.01 1.66 -9.88
CA LEU A 34 5.12 2.52 -9.47
C LEU A 34 4.63 3.84 -8.89
N SER A 35 5.10 4.14 -7.70
CA SER A 35 4.74 5.32 -6.92
C SER A 35 5.92 5.82 -6.10
N VAL A 36 5.89 7.08 -5.70
CA VAL A 36 6.88 7.66 -4.80
C VAL A 36 6.28 7.81 -3.41
N MET A 37 6.94 7.21 -2.43
CA MET A 37 6.57 7.28 -1.02
C MET A 37 7.53 8.19 -0.26
N SER A 38 6.99 9.07 0.58
CA SER A 38 7.77 10.02 1.39
C SER A 38 7.50 9.80 2.88
N THR A 39 8.58 9.64 3.66
CA THR A 39 8.54 9.46 5.12
C THR A 39 9.43 10.46 5.82
N LEU A 40 9.19 10.72 7.11
CA LEU A 40 9.97 11.63 7.92
C LEU A 40 11.09 10.90 8.67
N ARG A 41 12.32 11.42 8.54
CA ARG A 41 13.46 11.01 9.36
C ARG A 41 13.36 11.60 10.78
N PRO A 42 14.18 11.12 11.75
CA PRO A 42 14.20 11.66 13.12
C PRO A 42 14.49 13.16 13.20
N ASP A 43 15.25 13.71 12.26
CA ASP A 43 15.61 15.14 12.19
C ASP A 43 14.57 15.99 11.44
N SER A 44 13.41 15.42 11.13
CA SER A 44 12.32 16.04 10.38
C SER A 44 12.63 16.31 8.89
N THR A 45 13.72 15.78 8.37
CA THR A 45 13.95 15.77 6.93
C THR A 45 13.15 14.67 6.24
N ILE A 46 12.89 14.83 4.95
CA ILE A 46 12.05 13.93 4.18
C ILE A 46 12.93 12.90 3.45
N GLN A 47 12.53 11.63 3.52
CA GLN A 47 13.09 10.57 2.70
C GLN A 47 12.04 10.10 1.70
N SER A 48 12.40 10.06 0.43
CA SER A 48 11.55 9.51 -0.62
C SER A 48 12.16 8.26 -1.23
N SER A 49 11.30 7.33 -1.65
CA SER A 49 11.71 6.10 -2.32
C SER A 49 10.65 5.65 -3.32
N LEU A 50 11.09 4.94 -4.35
CA LEU A 50 10.20 4.29 -5.31
C LEU A 50 9.65 3.01 -4.67
N VAL A 51 8.34 2.80 -4.81
CA VAL A 51 7.62 1.63 -4.31
C VAL A 51 6.59 1.16 -5.34
N ASN A 52 6.13 -0.08 -5.21
CA ASN A 52 4.90 -0.51 -5.88
C ASN A 52 3.75 -0.37 -4.91
N ALA A 53 2.68 0.29 -5.33
CA ALA A 53 1.50 0.51 -4.53
C ALA A 53 0.22 0.13 -5.28
N GLY A 54 -0.80 -0.21 -4.53
CA GLY A 54 -2.12 -0.54 -5.07
C GLY A 54 -3.20 -0.20 -4.05
N VAL A 55 -4.45 -0.25 -4.46
CA VAL A 55 -5.60 0.00 -3.59
C VAL A 55 -6.27 -1.33 -3.26
N LEU A 56 -6.54 -1.54 -1.98
CA LEU A 56 -7.23 -2.72 -1.46
C LEU A 56 -8.00 -2.37 -0.19
N ASP A 57 -8.85 -3.28 0.28
CA ASP A 57 -9.51 -3.11 1.55
C ASP A 57 -8.56 -3.45 2.72
N HIS A 58 -8.56 -2.62 3.74
CA HIS A 58 -7.79 -2.85 4.96
C HIS A 58 -8.26 -4.15 5.64
N PRO A 59 -7.34 -5.07 6.02
CA PRO A 59 -7.71 -6.42 6.47
C PRO A 59 -8.49 -6.46 7.79
N VAL A 60 -8.41 -5.40 8.59
CA VAL A 60 -9.11 -5.31 9.89
C VAL A 60 -10.35 -4.43 9.80
N THR A 61 -10.25 -3.25 9.22
CA THR A 61 -11.35 -2.26 9.19
C THR A 61 -12.27 -2.43 7.98
N GLY A 62 -11.82 -3.08 6.90
CA GLY A 62 -12.55 -3.20 5.65
C GLY A 62 -12.67 -1.89 4.86
N THR A 63 -11.98 -0.83 5.27
CA THR A 63 -11.95 0.46 4.57
C THR A 63 -10.88 0.47 3.47
N PRO A 64 -11.08 1.20 2.36
CA PRO A 64 -10.09 1.26 1.30
C PRO A 64 -8.81 1.98 1.75
N VAL A 65 -7.66 1.40 1.39
CA VAL A 65 -6.33 1.92 1.72
C VAL A 65 -5.39 1.79 0.53
N VAL A 66 -4.32 2.56 0.54
CA VAL A 66 -3.16 2.30 -0.33
C VAL A 66 -2.24 1.32 0.37
N GLY A 67 -1.98 0.18 -0.27
CA GLY A 67 -1.10 -0.85 0.24
C GLY A 67 0.20 -0.97 -0.54
N LEU A 68 1.27 -1.23 0.14
CA LEU A 68 2.57 -1.56 -0.43
C LEU A 68 3.33 -2.54 0.46
N VAL A 69 4.35 -3.18 -0.08
CA VAL A 69 5.20 -4.13 0.65
C VAL A 69 6.61 -3.56 0.73
N ALA A 70 7.12 -3.39 1.95
CA ALA A 70 8.45 -2.88 2.20
C ALA A 70 9.37 -3.98 2.73
N ARG A 71 10.62 -4.00 2.27
CA ARG A 71 11.66 -4.90 2.76
C ARG A 71 12.02 -4.57 4.20
N GLY A 72 12.22 -5.61 5.03
CA GLY A 72 12.68 -5.46 6.40
C GLY A 72 14.02 -4.73 6.52
N GLY A 73 14.22 -4.02 7.61
CA GLY A 73 15.45 -3.29 7.88
C GLY A 73 15.65 -2.00 7.07
N THR A 74 14.66 -1.57 6.29
CA THR A 74 14.76 -0.33 5.51
C THR A 74 14.49 0.91 6.35
N ARG A 75 15.09 2.04 5.93
CA ARG A 75 14.89 3.34 6.60
C ARG A 75 13.42 3.75 6.64
N LYS A 76 12.68 3.51 5.54
CA LYS A 76 11.24 3.85 5.48
C LYS A 76 10.43 3.15 6.58
N LEU A 77 10.69 1.88 6.86
CA LEU A 77 10.01 1.17 7.95
C LEU A 77 10.38 1.72 9.31
N ALA A 78 11.66 2.03 9.56
CA ALA A 78 12.10 2.66 10.80
C ALA A 78 11.42 4.03 11.00
N ASN A 79 11.33 4.83 9.94
CA ASN A 79 10.65 6.12 9.97
C ASN A 79 9.15 5.97 10.27
N LEU A 80 8.48 4.99 9.65
CA LEU A 80 7.05 4.75 9.84
C LEU A 80 6.72 4.20 11.23
N ARG A 81 7.60 3.38 11.82
CA ARG A 81 7.41 2.93 13.22
C ARG A 81 7.46 4.08 14.21
N ALA A 82 8.34 5.04 13.97
CA ALA A 82 8.48 6.22 14.82
C ALA A 82 7.44 7.31 14.53
N ARG A 83 7.07 7.48 13.26
CA ARG A 83 6.15 8.52 12.76
C ARG A 83 5.25 7.91 11.71
N PRO A 84 4.13 7.29 12.12
CA PRO A 84 3.28 6.47 11.26
C PRO A 84 2.39 7.31 10.33
N ARG A 85 2.99 8.15 9.53
CA ARG A 85 2.33 8.94 8.48
C ARG A 85 3.20 8.99 7.23
N THR A 86 2.56 9.00 6.07
CA THR A 86 3.26 9.06 4.78
C THR A 86 2.41 9.75 3.73
N THR A 87 3.07 10.17 2.67
CA THR A 87 2.44 10.56 1.40
C THR A 87 2.93 9.62 0.32
N VAL A 88 2.01 9.10 -0.47
CA VAL A 88 2.30 8.30 -1.66
C VAL A 88 1.78 9.04 -2.88
N VAL A 89 2.66 9.30 -3.85
CA VAL A 89 2.34 10.02 -5.08
C VAL A 89 2.49 9.07 -6.27
N VAL A 90 1.46 9.01 -7.09
CA VAL A 90 1.49 8.36 -8.39
C VAL A 90 1.35 9.40 -9.50
N ARG A 91 2.01 9.15 -10.62
CA ARG A 91 1.84 9.95 -11.82
C ARG A 91 1.80 9.08 -13.08
N ALA A 92 1.09 9.56 -14.08
CA ALA A 92 1.14 9.04 -15.44
C ALA A 92 1.13 10.24 -16.39
N ALA A 93 2.26 10.50 -17.05
CA ALA A 93 2.53 11.76 -17.77
C ALA A 93 2.34 12.99 -16.85
N TRP A 94 1.42 13.87 -17.18
CA TRP A 94 1.11 15.06 -16.38
C TRP A 94 -0.01 14.88 -15.37
N GLU A 95 -0.72 13.77 -15.42
CA GLU A 95 -1.71 13.44 -14.41
C GLU A 95 -0.99 12.87 -13.18
N TRP A 96 -1.39 13.29 -12.00
CA TRP A 96 -0.85 12.79 -10.73
C TRP A 96 -1.89 12.82 -9.63
N VAL A 97 -1.71 11.99 -8.63
CA VAL A 97 -2.55 11.95 -7.43
C VAL A 97 -1.65 11.66 -6.23
N ALA A 98 -1.84 12.41 -5.15
CA ALA A 98 -1.23 12.15 -3.86
C ALA A 98 -2.28 11.62 -2.87
N VAL A 99 -1.89 10.60 -2.12
CA VAL A 99 -2.64 10.08 -0.98
C VAL A 99 -1.78 10.22 0.26
N GLU A 100 -2.28 10.90 1.28
CA GLU A 100 -1.58 11.04 2.55
C GLU A 100 -2.45 10.64 3.73
N GLY A 101 -1.84 10.08 4.74
CA GLY A 101 -2.53 9.71 5.95
C GLY A 101 -1.71 8.83 6.89
N PRO A 102 -2.36 8.38 7.98
CA PRO A 102 -1.76 7.48 8.94
C PRO A 102 -1.50 6.10 8.33
N VAL A 103 -0.55 5.40 8.91
CA VAL A 103 -0.06 4.11 8.41
C VAL A 103 -0.22 3.04 9.48
N ASP A 104 -0.75 1.89 9.07
CA ASP A 104 -0.64 0.64 9.81
C ASP A 104 0.41 -0.26 9.17
N LEU A 105 1.14 -1.00 10.00
CA LEU A 105 2.15 -1.97 9.58
C LEU A 105 1.74 -3.38 9.99
N ALA A 106 1.97 -4.35 9.12
CA ALA A 106 1.77 -5.76 9.41
C ALA A 106 2.92 -6.60 8.83
N GLY A 107 3.69 -7.21 9.69
CA GLY A 107 4.86 -7.98 9.32
C GLY A 107 5.44 -8.76 10.47
N PRO A 108 6.62 -9.39 10.29
CA PRO A 108 7.23 -10.22 11.34
C PRO A 108 7.57 -9.45 12.61
N ASP A 109 7.79 -8.13 12.50
CA ASP A 109 8.13 -7.28 13.65
C ASP A 109 6.99 -6.32 14.03
N ASP A 110 5.87 -6.35 13.33
CA ASP A 110 4.77 -5.38 13.49
C ASP A 110 3.43 -6.14 13.50
N GLY A 111 2.79 -6.17 14.65
CA GLY A 111 1.46 -6.78 14.80
C GLY A 111 0.36 -5.81 14.35
N LEU A 112 -0.69 -6.35 13.76
CA LEU A 112 -1.88 -5.59 13.38
C LEU A 112 -3.15 -6.35 13.80
N GLY A 113 -3.82 -5.85 14.85
CA GLY A 113 -5.01 -6.52 15.41
C GLY A 113 -4.70 -7.97 15.82
N ASP A 114 -5.62 -8.88 15.53
CA ASP A 114 -5.49 -10.31 15.81
C ASP A 114 -4.91 -11.12 14.64
N MET A 115 -4.26 -10.45 13.68
CA MET A 115 -3.69 -11.12 12.52
C MET A 115 -2.51 -12.00 12.91
N ASP A 116 -2.60 -13.28 12.56
CA ASP A 116 -1.50 -14.22 12.69
C ASP A 116 -0.54 -14.17 11.46
N ALA A 117 0.54 -14.93 11.54
CA ALA A 117 1.54 -14.99 10.48
C ALA A 117 0.95 -15.46 9.13
N GLU A 118 -0.02 -16.38 9.17
CA GLU A 118 -0.68 -16.88 7.96
C GLU A 118 -1.53 -15.79 7.30
N ARG A 119 -2.28 -15.01 8.09
CA ARG A 119 -3.08 -13.91 7.56
C ARG A 119 -2.19 -12.79 6.99
N ILE A 120 -1.05 -12.51 7.63
CA ILE A 120 -0.06 -11.54 7.10
C ILE A 120 0.54 -12.05 5.78
N ARG A 121 0.89 -13.34 5.69
CA ARG A 121 1.38 -13.96 4.46
C ARG A 121 0.39 -13.76 3.30
N LEU A 122 -0.89 -13.99 3.53
CA LEU A 122 -1.94 -13.79 2.53
C LEU A 122 -2.11 -12.30 2.18
N LEU A 123 -2.00 -11.40 3.15
CA LEU A 123 -2.06 -9.96 2.92
C LEU A 123 -0.96 -9.49 1.97
N LEU A 124 0.26 -10.01 2.09
CA LEU A 124 1.36 -9.66 1.18
C LEU A 124 1.04 -10.06 -0.27
N ARG A 125 0.42 -11.22 -0.48
CA ARG A 125 -0.07 -11.64 -1.81
C ARG A 125 -1.18 -10.72 -2.33
N GLU A 126 -2.12 -10.34 -1.48
CA GLU A 126 -3.22 -9.44 -1.83
C GLU A 126 -2.69 -8.07 -2.27
N ILE A 127 -1.71 -7.52 -1.55
CA ILE A 127 -1.07 -6.25 -1.91
C ILE A 127 -0.32 -6.39 -3.25
N PHE A 128 0.47 -7.45 -3.43
CA PHE A 128 1.18 -7.70 -4.67
C PHE A 128 0.22 -7.73 -5.88
N THR A 129 -0.91 -8.41 -5.73
CA THR A 129 -1.96 -8.47 -6.76
C THR A 129 -2.61 -7.10 -6.99
N ALA A 130 -2.89 -6.36 -5.92
CA ALA A 130 -3.45 -5.01 -6.01
C ALA A 130 -2.51 -4.02 -6.73
N CYS A 131 -1.19 -4.24 -6.62
CA CYS A 131 -0.18 -3.47 -7.36
C CYS A 131 -0.08 -3.85 -8.85
N GLY A 132 -0.91 -4.78 -9.32
CA GLY A 132 -0.89 -5.27 -10.71
C GLY A 132 0.07 -6.44 -10.94
N GLY A 133 0.66 -7.00 -9.89
CA GLY A 133 1.54 -8.15 -9.96
C GLY A 133 0.79 -9.46 -10.23
N THR A 134 1.46 -10.35 -10.95
CA THR A 134 1.02 -11.74 -11.16
C THR A 134 2.16 -12.68 -10.83
N HIS A 135 1.86 -13.81 -10.24
CA HIS A 135 2.87 -14.80 -9.88
C HIS A 135 2.36 -16.21 -10.15
N ASP A 136 3.20 -17.06 -10.72
CA ASP A 136 2.89 -18.47 -11.04
C ASP A 136 3.41 -19.45 -9.97
N ASP A 137 4.23 -18.98 -9.02
CA ASP A 137 4.80 -19.77 -7.93
C ASP A 137 4.70 -19.02 -6.60
N TRP A 138 3.55 -19.15 -5.94
CA TRP A 138 3.30 -18.50 -4.66
C TRP A 138 4.17 -19.02 -3.51
N ASP A 139 4.61 -20.27 -3.55
CA ASP A 139 5.48 -20.83 -2.51
C ASP A 139 6.85 -20.15 -2.55
N THR A 140 7.40 -19.94 -3.73
CA THR A 140 8.64 -19.16 -3.89
C THR A 140 8.44 -17.70 -3.46
N TYR A 141 7.33 -17.07 -3.85
CA TYR A 141 7.00 -15.72 -3.41
C TYR A 141 6.99 -15.61 -1.88
N ASP A 142 6.26 -16.47 -1.20
CA ASP A 142 6.13 -16.45 0.26
C ASP A 142 7.48 -16.65 0.96
N ARG A 143 8.30 -17.57 0.45
CA ARG A 143 9.65 -17.81 0.98
C ARG A 143 10.52 -16.56 0.88
N VAL A 144 10.54 -15.88 -0.26
CA VAL A 144 11.30 -14.64 -0.46
C VAL A 144 10.78 -13.53 0.46
N MET A 145 9.46 -13.38 0.59
CA MET A 145 8.86 -12.40 1.49
C MET A 145 9.28 -12.63 2.95
N ALA A 146 9.31 -13.89 3.39
CA ALA A 146 9.75 -14.26 4.73
C ALA A 146 11.25 -14.02 4.94
N GLU A 147 12.11 -14.45 4.01
CA GLU A 147 13.56 -14.25 4.06
C GLU A 147 13.94 -12.77 4.12
N GLU A 148 13.27 -11.94 3.34
CA GLU A 148 13.49 -10.49 3.30
C GLU A 148 12.72 -9.73 4.39
N ARG A 149 12.02 -10.43 5.28
CA ARG A 149 11.20 -9.84 6.35
C ARG A 149 10.28 -8.73 5.86
N ARG A 150 9.61 -8.99 4.74
CA ARG A 150 8.72 -8.03 4.12
C ARG A 150 7.54 -7.69 5.02
N THR A 151 7.21 -6.41 5.06
CA THR A 151 6.16 -5.84 5.90
C THR A 151 5.14 -5.11 5.04
N ALA A 152 3.86 -5.38 5.27
CA ALA A 152 2.78 -4.64 4.66
C ALA A 152 2.72 -3.22 5.26
N VAL A 153 2.57 -2.24 4.40
CA VAL A 153 2.34 -0.83 4.76
C VAL A 153 0.99 -0.43 4.21
N LEU A 154 0.07 -0.06 5.08
CA LEU A 154 -1.31 0.28 4.74
C LEU A 154 -1.56 1.75 5.09
N VAL A 155 -1.80 2.57 4.07
CA VAL A 155 -2.00 4.02 4.20
C VAL A 155 -3.49 4.33 4.17
N ALA A 156 -4.03 4.82 5.28
CA ALA A 156 -5.41 5.29 5.32
C ALA A 156 -5.52 6.66 4.61
N PRO A 157 -6.43 6.82 3.63
CA PRO A 157 -6.53 8.04 2.85
C PRO A 157 -7.22 9.15 3.67
N GLU A 158 -6.44 9.93 4.40
CA GLU A 158 -6.96 11.10 5.13
C GLU A 158 -7.14 12.29 4.19
N ARG A 159 -6.20 12.47 3.23
CA ARG A 159 -6.31 13.45 2.15
C ARG A 159 -5.92 12.81 0.83
N VAL A 160 -6.70 13.10 -0.20
CA VAL A 160 -6.42 12.72 -1.58
C VAL A 160 -6.54 13.97 -2.44
N TYR A 161 -5.47 14.29 -3.20
CA TYR A 161 -5.40 15.52 -3.99
C TYR A 161 -4.51 15.36 -5.21
N SER A 162 -4.68 16.33 -6.14
CA SER A 162 -3.90 16.41 -7.37
C SER A 162 -3.61 17.88 -7.73
#